data_8a2ac629ed12fa6ceaba057aee27b092
#
_entry.id   8a2ac629ed12fa6ceaba057aee27b092
#
_cell.length_a   1.000
_cell.length_b   1.000
_cell.length_c   1.000
_cell.angle_alpha   90.00
_cell.angle_beta   90.00
_cell.angle_gamma   90.00
#
_symmetry.space_group_name_H-M   'P 1'
#
loop_
_entity.id
_entity.type
_entity.pdbx_description
1 polymer ?
#
loop_
_entity_poly.entity_id
_entity_poly.type
_entity_poly.pdbx_seq_one_letter_code
_entity_poly.pdbx_strand_id
1 'polypeptide(L)'
;MWPTYMAFTISGQIIIRIAYLSIFYYFYSMIPRESAGIIGKLRKQFPVITLTGPRQSGKTTLLRSIYHDIPYVSLEDIDVRSAALNDPRGFLTNFPDGAVLDEIQRTPELFSYIQGLVDKNKRIHFVLSGSQNFLLPESISQTLAGRAAILKLLPFSISELQNKKLVPDSYEQLIFTGMYPGIYDRDISPEYFYPSYISTYIERDVRQIKNIENLNSFSNFLRLCAGRTGQVVNMNSLATDAGISPNTATSWVSILEASFIIYFLQPYYENFNKRITKSPKLYFYDTGLVCSLLGIRSAEQVRTFHSKGALFENLIITDLIKRRLHKGENPKFYYWQNKTRQEVDLIIDKPDGPVPFEIKSGMTMNDNYFTNLKYWQKLSGEKPGKLNVIYGGDTSLRTSSGNFITWKELYGKDI
;
A
#
# COMPACT_ATOMS: atom_id res chain seq x y z
N MET A 1 49.46 17.79 -36.63
CA MET A 1 49.12 16.57 -35.82
C MET A 1 48.72 17.05 -34.44
N TRP A 2 47.45 17.38 -34.26
CA TRP A 2 46.75 17.72 -33.00
C TRP A 2 45.47 18.48 -33.34
N PRO A 3 44.35 17.81 -33.51
CA PRO A 3 43.09 18.30 -32.93
C PRO A 3 42.14 17.18 -32.39
N THR A 4 42.48 15.87 -32.52
CA THR A 4 41.52 14.81 -32.26
C THR A 4 41.39 14.41 -30.77
N TYR A 5 42.44 14.64 -29.97
CA TYR A 5 42.45 14.29 -28.54
C TYR A 5 41.67 15.26 -27.64
N MET A 6 41.62 16.53 -27.97
CA MET A 6 40.89 17.54 -27.20
C MET A 6 39.37 17.45 -27.38
N ALA A 7 38.89 17.01 -28.55
CA ALA A 7 37.46 16.84 -28.82
C ALA A 7 36.86 15.65 -28.07
N PHE A 8 37.61 14.55 -27.88
CA PHE A 8 37.17 13.38 -27.12
C PHE A 8 37.07 13.65 -25.60
N THR A 9 38.00 14.44 -25.06
CA THR A 9 37.98 14.78 -23.61
C THR A 9 36.87 15.77 -23.29
N ILE A 10 36.60 16.71 -24.17
CA ILE A 10 35.52 17.69 -24.00
C ILE A 10 34.15 17.00 -24.17
N SER A 11 33.99 16.09 -25.12
CA SER A 11 32.75 15.32 -25.31
C SER A 11 32.50 14.35 -24.15
N GLY A 12 33.52 13.72 -23.61
CA GLY A 12 33.43 12.85 -22.45
C GLY A 12 32.98 13.60 -21.18
N GLN A 13 33.56 14.76 -20.91
CA GLN A 13 33.16 15.62 -19.78
C GLN A 13 31.73 16.19 -19.94
N ILE A 14 31.30 16.52 -21.14
CA ILE A 14 29.95 16.99 -21.45
C ILE A 14 28.97 15.85 -21.26
N ILE A 15 29.24 14.63 -21.73
CA ILE A 15 28.40 13.47 -21.58
C ILE A 15 28.26 13.09 -20.07
N ILE A 16 29.35 13.09 -19.31
CA ILE A 16 29.33 12.84 -17.87
C ILE A 16 28.52 13.95 -17.17
N ARG A 17 28.68 15.20 -17.52
CA ARG A 17 27.93 16.32 -16.92
C ARG A 17 26.44 16.28 -17.26
N ILE A 18 26.07 15.89 -18.48
CA ILE A 18 24.68 15.68 -18.89
C ILE A 18 24.10 14.48 -18.16
N ALA A 19 24.84 13.39 -18.02
CA ALA A 19 24.42 12.22 -17.23
C ALA A 19 24.24 12.57 -15.75
N TYR A 20 25.16 13.33 -15.15
CA TYR A 20 25.02 13.83 -13.77
C TYR A 20 23.83 14.75 -13.61
N LEU A 21 23.60 15.67 -14.53
CA LEU A 21 22.46 16.59 -14.50
C LEU A 21 21.14 15.86 -14.70
N SER A 22 21.08 14.87 -15.59
CA SER A 22 19.88 14.07 -15.80
C SER A 22 19.56 13.18 -14.59
N ILE A 23 20.57 12.57 -13.97
CA ILE A 23 20.44 11.81 -12.73
C ILE A 23 20.02 12.73 -11.58
N PHE A 24 20.64 13.89 -11.44
CA PHE A 24 20.28 14.88 -10.42
C PHE A 24 18.86 15.42 -10.61
N TYR A 25 18.47 15.73 -11.85
CA TYR A 25 17.10 16.15 -12.18
C TYR A 25 16.08 15.04 -11.92
N TYR A 26 16.42 13.80 -12.25
CA TYR A 26 15.57 12.64 -11.95
C TYR A 26 15.33 12.46 -10.43
N PHE A 27 16.37 12.54 -9.61
CA PHE A 27 16.24 12.48 -8.15
C PHE A 27 15.52 13.70 -7.55
N TYR A 28 15.72 14.88 -8.14
CA TYR A 28 15.04 16.10 -7.69
C TYR A 28 13.53 16.10 -8.02
N SER A 29 13.13 15.45 -9.10
CA SER A 29 11.72 15.30 -9.50
C SER A 29 10.99 14.21 -8.74
N MET A 30 11.69 13.25 -8.12
CA MET A 30 11.08 12.17 -7.35
C MET A 30 10.22 12.68 -6.20
N ILE A 31 9.08 12.01 -5.98
CA ILE A 31 8.26 12.21 -4.79
C ILE A 31 8.92 11.46 -3.62
N PRO A 32 9.36 12.18 -2.55
CA PRO A 32 10.00 11.54 -1.41
C PRO A 32 9.07 10.54 -0.73
N ARG A 33 9.61 9.37 -0.37
CA ARG A 33 8.86 8.33 0.33
C ARG A 33 9.13 8.41 1.84
N GLU A 34 8.06 8.38 2.65
CA GLU A 34 8.17 8.35 4.11
C GLU A 34 8.97 7.13 4.60
N SER A 35 8.89 6.03 3.87
CA SER A 35 9.63 4.79 4.17
C SER A 35 11.16 4.94 4.11
N ALA A 36 11.71 5.95 3.43
CA ALA A 36 13.16 6.15 3.35
C ALA A 36 13.78 6.34 4.74
N GLY A 37 13.13 7.12 5.61
CA GLY A 37 13.61 7.40 6.96
C GLY A 37 13.67 6.16 7.86
N ILE A 38 12.66 5.30 7.80
CA ILE A 38 12.63 4.06 8.59
C ILE A 38 13.60 3.01 8.06
N ILE A 39 13.76 2.88 6.73
CA ILE A 39 14.75 2.00 6.12
C ILE A 39 16.15 2.34 6.64
N GLY A 40 16.53 3.63 6.66
CA GLY A 40 17.82 4.07 7.17
C GLY A 40 18.06 3.76 8.66
N LYS A 41 17.00 3.79 9.49
CA LYS A 41 17.07 3.37 10.90
C LYS A 41 17.24 1.85 11.04
N LEU A 42 16.43 1.08 10.32
CA LEU A 42 16.41 -0.37 10.40
C LEU A 42 17.70 -1.02 9.85
N ARG A 43 18.33 -0.40 8.86
CA ARG A 43 19.65 -0.83 8.34
C ARG A 43 20.72 -0.93 9.42
N LYS A 44 20.64 -0.09 10.45
CA LYS A 44 21.59 -0.10 11.58
C LYS A 44 21.30 -1.20 12.61
N GLN A 45 20.11 -1.80 12.56
CA GLN A 45 19.63 -2.75 13.57
C GLN A 45 19.49 -4.18 13.03
N PHE A 46 19.21 -4.33 11.73
CA PHE A 46 18.96 -5.60 11.09
C PHE A 46 19.93 -5.84 9.92
N PRO A 47 20.53 -7.03 9.83
CA PRO A 47 21.38 -7.38 8.70
C PRO A 47 20.61 -7.60 7.40
N VAL A 48 19.29 -7.84 7.48
CA VAL A 48 18.43 -7.99 6.32
C VAL A 48 17.24 -7.04 6.42
N ILE A 49 16.95 -6.32 5.33
CA ILE A 49 15.73 -5.54 5.19
C ILE A 49 14.91 -6.14 4.05
N THR A 50 13.64 -6.37 4.28
CA THR A 50 12.72 -6.84 3.25
C THR A 50 11.67 -5.79 2.97
N LEU A 51 11.57 -5.37 1.70
CA LEU A 51 10.60 -4.39 1.21
C LEU A 51 9.59 -5.08 0.31
N THR A 52 8.36 -5.25 0.81
CA THR A 52 7.26 -5.83 0.05
C THR A 52 6.24 -4.76 -0.38
N GLY A 53 5.40 -5.07 -1.36
CA GLY A 53 4.33 -4.15 -1.79
C GLY A 53 3.91 -4.42 -3.23
N PRO A 54 2.79 -3.86 -3.71
CA PRO A 54 2.28 -4.17 -5.04
C PRO A 54 3.28 -3.79 -6.15
N ARG A 55 3.12 -4.38 -7.33
CA ARG A 55 3.85 -3.90 -8.52
C ARG A 55 3.59 -2.42 -8.73
N GLN A 56 4.59 -1.72 -9.27
CA GLN A 56 4.53 -0.29 -9.56
C GLN A 56 4.33 0.64 -8.34
N SER A 57 4.51 0.15 -7.10
CA SER A 57 4.49 0.99 -5.90
C SER A 57 5.76 1.81 -5.67
N GLY A 58 6.78 1.66 -6.52
CA GLY A 58 8.03 2.41 -6.47
C GLY A 58 9.14 1.78 -5.62
N LYS A 59 9.09 0.46 -5.31
CA LYS A 59 10.12 -0.26 -4.52
C LYS A 59 11.52 -0.10 -5.12
N THR A 60 11.69 -0.47 -6.38
CA THR A 60 12.95 -0.39 -7.12
C THR A 60 13.52 1.03 -7.11
N THR A 61 12.66 2.02 -7.39
CA THR A 61 13.04 3.44 -7.39
C THR A 61 13.51 3.89 -6.02
N LEU A 62 12.77 3.56 -4.96
CA LEU A 62 13.13 3.87 -3.58
C LEU A 62 14.46 3.22 -3.19
N LEU A 63 14.65 1.92 -3.46
CA LEU A 63 15.86 1.21 -3.07
C LEU A 63 17.09 1.76 -3.81
N ARG A 64 16.98 2.04 -5.11
CA ARG A 64 18.06 2.68 -5.88
C ARG A 64 18.39 4.10 -5.40
N SER A 65 17.42 4.82 -4.84
CA SER A 65 17.63 6.16 -4.30
C SER A 65 18.29 6.18 -2.91
N ILE A 66 18.24 5.07 -2.16
CA ILE A 66 18.80 4.96 -0.81
C ILE A 66 20.15 4.23 -0.81
N TYR A 67 20.25 3.15 -1.58
CA TYR A 67 21.41 2.26 -1.59
C TYR A 67 22.30 2.55 -2.80
N HIS A 68 23.33 3.36 -2.57
CA HIS A 68 24.37 3.68 -3.56
C HIS A 68 25.69 2.97 -3.27
N ASP A 69 25.81 2.38 -2.08
CA ASP A 69 27.02 1.78 -1.52
C ASP A 69 27.06 0.26 -1.66
N ILE A 70 25.97 -0.38 -2.05
CA ILE A 70 25.90 -1.81 -2.35
C ILE A 70 25.29 -2.05 -3.74
N PRO A 71 25.68 -3.15 -4.41
CA PRO A 71 25.16 -3.48 -5.74
C PRO A 71 23.63 -3.70 -5.75
N TYR A 72 22.98 -3.24 -6.81
CA TYR A 72 21.59 -3.57 -7.11
C TYR A 72 21.54 -4.68 -8.16
N VAL A 73 20.83 -5.77 -7.84
CA VAL A 73 20.73 -6.98 -8.66
C VAL A 73 19.28 -7.33 -8.88
N SER A 74 18.85 -7.41 -10.15
CA SER A 74 17.50 -7.82 -10.53
C SER A 74 17.45 -9.32 -10.80
N LEU A 75 16.67 -10.05 -10.02
CA LEU A 75 16.39 -11.46 -10.25
C LEU A 75 15.24 -11.66 -11.28
N GLU A 76 14.71 -10.56 -11.84
CA GLU A 76 13.84 -10.61 -13.00
C GLU A 76 14.63 -10.99 -14.27
N ASP A 77 15.90 -10.58 -14.35
CA ASP A 77 16.81 -10.90 -15.44
C ASP A 77 17.10 -12.39 -15.47
N ILE A 78 16.88 -13.03 -16.63
CA ILE A 78 16.94 -14.49 -16.77
C ILE A 78 18.34 -15.04 -16.46
N ASP A 79 19.37 -14.40 -16.99
CA ASP A 79 20.76 -14.84 -16.82
C ASP A 79 21.20 -14.73 -15.36
N VAL A 80 20.88 -13.61 -14.71
CA VAL A 80 21.18 -13.38 -13.28
C VAL A 80 20.44 -14.40 -12.41
N ARG A 81 19.16 -14.63 -12.68
CA ARG A 81 18.34 -15.61 -11.97
C ARG A 81 18.88 -17.04 -12.17
N SER A 82 19.27 -17.40 -13.38
CA SER A 82 19.82 -18.73 -13.68
C SER A 82 21.13 -18.96 -12.94
N ALA A 83 22.01 -17.97 -12.86
CA ALA A 83 23.24 -18.04 -12.08
C ALA A 83 22.94 -18.23 -10.58
N ALA A 84 21.97 -17.48 -10.05
CA ALA A 84 21.57 -17.56 -8.63
C ALA A 84 20.94 -18.92 -8.27
N LEU A 85 20.21 -19.56 -9.19
CA LEU A 85 19.59 -20.87 -8.97
C LEU A 85 20.59 -22.01 -9.13
N ASN A 86 21.51 -21.93 -10.10
CA ASN A 86 22.46 -23.00 -10.40
C ASN A 86 23.59 -23.09 -9.35
N ASP A 87 24.08 -21.93 -8.87
CA ASP A 87 25.11 -21.86 -7.83
C ASP A 87 24.80 -20.71 -6.85
N PRO A 88 23.85 -20.88 -5.92
CA PRO A 88 23.51 -19.85 -4.94
C PRO A 88 24.67 -19.36 -4.10
N ARG A 89 25.60 -20.25 -3.74
CA ARG A 89 26.76 -19.91 -2.92
C ARG A 89 27.75 -19.08 -3.72
N GLY A 90 28.17 -19.55 -4.91
CA GLY A 90 29.05 -18.81 -5.80
C GLY A 90 28.46 -17.47 -6.22
N PHE A 91 27.16 -17.41 -6.50
CA PHE A 91 26.44 -16.16 -6.81
C PHE A 91 26.59 -15.13 -5.66
N LEU A 92 26.35 -15.53 -4.41
CA LEU A 92 26.42 -14.63 -3.26
C LEU A 92 27.85 -14.22 -2.89
N THR A 93 28.89 -14.98 -3.29
CA THR A 93 30.30 -14.58 -3.06
C THR A 93 30.72 -13.33 -3.83
N ASN A 94 29.97 -12.97 -4.90
CA ASN A 94 30.17 -11.71 -5.65
C ASN A 94 29.75 -10.47 -4.85
N PHE A 95 29.07 -10.63 -3.70
CA PHE A 95 28.54 -9.55 -2.88
C PHE A 95 29.06 -9.64 -1.43
N PRO A 96 30.36 -9.44 -1.20
CA PRO A 96 30.98 -9.64 0.12
C PRO A 96 30.44 -8.68 1.20
N ASP A 97 29.96 -7.50 0.82
CA ASP A 97 29.34 -6.51 1.71
C ASP A 97 27.81 -6.56 1.67
N GLY A 98 27.23 -7.44 0.85
CA GLY A 98 25.80 -7.57 0.59
C GLY A 98 25.33 -6.90 -0.68
N ALA A 99 24.04 -6.95 -0.94
CA ALA A 99 23.40 -6.41 -2.16
C ALA A 99 21.92 -6.10 -1.94
N VAL A 100 21.36 -5.28 -2.82
CA VAL A 100 19.92 -5.19 -3.05
C VAL A 100 19.54 -6.27 -4.05
N LEU A 101 18.74 -7.26 -3.62
CA LEU A 101 18.21 -8.33 -4.46
C LEU A 101 16.74 -8.08 -4.74
N ASP A 102 16.42 -7.64 -5.96
CA ASP A 102 15.05 -7.31 -6.36
C ASP A 102 14.37 -8.54 -6.97
N GLU A 103 13.05 -8.68 -6.72
CA GLU A 103 12.20 -9.81 -7.09
C GLU A 103 12.71 -11.15 -6.53
N ILE A 104 13.15 -11.13 -5.26
CA ILE A 104 13.77 -12.28 -4.56
C ILE A 104 12.88 -13.52 -4.49
N GLN A 105 11.54 -13.38 -4.60
CA GLN A 105 10.63 -14.51 -4.63
C GLN A 105 10.84 -15.44 -5.83
N ARG A 106 11.61 -15.02 -6.82
CA ARG A 106 12.00 -15.85 -7.98
C ARG A 106 13.12 -16.85 -7.68
N THR A 107 13.78 -16.68 -6.53
CA THR A 107 14.91 -17.50 -6.07
C THR A 107 14.84 -17.72 -4.55
N PRO A 108 13.79 -18.41 -4.05
CA PRO A 108 13.54 -18.57 -2.62
C PRO A 108 14.68 -19.33 -1.89
N GLU A 109 15.45 -20.14 -2.60
CA GLU A 109 16.58 -20.87 -2.05
C GLU A 109 17.65 -19.93 -1.45
N LEU A 110 17.80 -18.71 -1.99
CA LEU A 110 18.76 -17.73 -1.51
C LEU A 110 18.54 -17.34 -0.05
N PHE A 111 17.32 -17.42 0.48
CA PHE A 111 17.06 -17.07 1.89
C PHE A 111 17.89 -17.87 2.87
N SER A 112 18.06 -19.19 2.65
CA SER A 112 18.86 -20.06 3.52
C SER A 112 20.36 -19.72 3.44
N TYR A 113 20.85 -19.38 2.25
CA TYR A 113 22.25 -18.98 2.08
C TYR A 113 22.52 -17.61 2.68
N ILE A 114 21.64 -16.64 2.50
CA ILE A 114 21.72 -15.30 3.10
C ILE A 114 21.75 -15.42 4.63
N GLN A 115 20.88 -16.25 5.22
CA GLN A 115 20.90 -16.52 6.66
C GLN A 115 22.29 -16.97 7.12
N GLY A 116 22.87 -17.95 6.45
CA GLY A 116 24.20 -18.46 6.81
C GLY A 116 25.32 -17.43 6.69
N LEU A 117 25.20 -16.47 5.76
CA LEU A 117 26.16 -15.38 5.58
C LEU A 117 26.04 -14.32 6.69
N VAL A 118 24.84 -13.84 6.99
CA VAL A 118 24.62 -12.80 8.00
C VAL A 118 24.87 -13.30 9.42
N ASP A 119 24.73 -14.59 9.68
CA ASP A 119 25.08 -15.20 10.96
C ASP A 119 26.60 -15.24 11.18
N LYS A 120 27.40 -15.46 10.11
CA LYS A 120 28.84 -15.51 10.17
C LYS A 120 29.48 -14.12 10.19
N ASN A 121 28.91 -13.16 9.47
CA ASN A 121 29.46 -11.82 9.35
C ASN A 121 28.37 -10.75 9.51
N LYS A 122 28.32 -10.13 10.68
CA LYS A 122 27.35 -9.08 11.04
C LYS A 122 27.52 -7.76 10.26
N ARG A 123 28.55 -7.62 9.44
CA ARG A 123 28.77 -6.43 8.60
C ARG A 123 28.07 -6.53 7.25
N ILE A 124 27.68 -7.73 6.84
CA ILE A 124 26.98 -7.94 5.57
C ILE A 124 25.53 -7.49 5.70
N HIS A 125 25.08 -6.70 4.72
CA HIS A 125 23.71 -6.21 4.65
C HIS A 125 23.04 -6.60 3.34
N PHE A 126 21.94 -7.34 3.42
CA PHE A 126 21.08 -7.59 2.27
C PHE A 126 19.78 -6.79 2.34
N VAL A 127 19.36 -6.32 1.18
CA VAL A 127 18.04 -5.72 1.01
C VAL A 127 17.27 -6.54 -0.01
N LEU A 128 16.16 -7.11 0.42
CA LEU A 128 15.35 -8.00 -0.39
C LEU A 128 14.07 -7.28 -0.79
N SER A 129 13.73 -7.26 -2.07
CA SER A 129 12.43 -6.71 -2.49
C SER A 129 11.64 -7.69 -3.32
N GLY A 130 10.31 -7.56 -3.24
CA GLY A 130 9.40 -8.41 -3.99
C GLY A 130 7.97 -7.87 -4.03
N SER A 131 7.26 -8.28 -5.08
CA SER A 131 5.90 -7.78 -5.37
C SER A 131 4.79 -8.64 -4.76
N GLN A 132 5.11 -9.75 -4.09
CA GLN A 132 4.15 -10.68 -3.49
C GLN A 132 4.34 -10.72 -1.98
N ASN A 133 3.21 -10.69 -1.24
CA ASN A 133 3.25 -10.63 0.21
C ASN A 133 3.38 -12.02 0.88
N PHE A 134 2.87 -13.08 0.28
CA PHE A 134 2.79 -14.38 0.97
C PHE A 134 4.03 -15.25 0.80
N LEU A 135 4.78 -15.12 -0.29
CA LEU A 135 6.00 -15.91 -0.47
C LEU A 135 7.15 -15.37 0.39
N LEU A 136 7.32 -14.05 0.44
CA LEU A 136 8.38 -13.42 1.23
C LEU A 136 8.22 -13.63 2.74
N PRO A 137 7.07 -13.31 3.38
CA PRO A 137 6.92 -13.48 4.81
C PRO A 137 7.07 -14.93 5.27
N GLU A 138 6.54 -15.91 4.53
CA GLU A 138 6.66 -17.33 4.88
C GLU A 138 8.12 -17.79 4.83
N SER A 139 8.82 -17.49 3.76
CA SER A 139 10.24 -17.82 3.62
C SER A 139 11.12 -17.12 4.67
N ILE A 140 10.81 -15.85 4.97
CA ILE A 140 11.53 -15.08 5.99
C ILE A 140 11.24 -15.62 7.39
N SER A 141 9.99 -15.97 7.69
CA SER A 141 9.62 -16.50 9.01
C SER A 141 10.30 -17.84 9.30
N GLN A 142 10.56 -18.66 8.28
CA GLN A 142 11.26 -19.93 8.41
C GLN A 142 12.76 -19.77 8.53
N THR A 143 13.38 -18.88 7.74
CA THR A 143 14.86 -18.81 7.62
C THR A 143 15.48 -17.55 8.20
N LEU A 144 14.86 -16.39 8.06
CA LEU A 144 15.40 -15.10 8.50
C LEU A 144 14.75 -14.53 9.77
N ALA A 145 14.04 -15.38 10.55
CA ALA A 145 13.41 -14.97 11.81
C ALA A 145 14.41 -14.29 12.75
N GLY A 146 14.07 -13.10 13.25
CA GLY A 146 14.94 -12.30 14.12
C GLY A 146 16.12 -11.58 13.43
N ARG A 147 16.33 -11.82 12.11
CA ARG A 147 17.42 -11.21 11.32
C ARG A 147 16.92 -10.19 10.29
N ALA A 148 15.63 -10.26 9.93
CA ALA A 148 15.03 -9.42 8.92
C ALA A 148 14.01 -8.44 9.51
N ALA A 149 14.07 -7.18 9.08
CA ALA A 149 12.98 -6.23 9.23
C ALA A 149 12.11 -6.23 7.96
N ILE A 150 10.79 -6.38 8.12
CA ILE A 150 9.84 -6.42 7.01
C ILE A 150 9.09 -5.09 6.94
N LEU A 151 9.16 -4.43 5.78
CA LEU A 151 8.46 -3.20 5.47
C LEU A 151 7.49 -3.39 4.30
N LYS A 152 6.40 -2.64 4.31
CA LYS A 152 5.41 -2.62 3.23
C LYS A 152 5.41 -1.26 2.57
N LEU A 153 5.71 -1.21 1.27
CA LEU A 153 5.64 0.00 0.45
C LEU A 153 4.42 -0.07 -0.45
N LEU A 154 3.39 0.68 -0.07
CA LEU A 154 2.16 0.83 -0.84
C LEU A 154 2.25 2.01 -1.82
N PRO A 155 1.28 2.23 -2.72
CA PRO A 155 1.15 3.48 -3.46
C PRO A 155 1.22 4.69 -2.54
N PHE A 156 1.43 5.88 -3.08
CA PHE A 156 1.62 7.09 -2.27
C PHE A 156 0.54 7.28 -1.20
N SER A 157 0.91 7.91 -0.09
CA SER A 157 -0.02 8.51 0.87
C SER A 157 -0.34 9.94 0.45
N ILE A 158 -1.43 10.51 1.00
CA ILE A 158 -1.77 11.93 0.78
C ILE A 158 -0.63 12.82 1.27
N SER A 159 0.02 12.47 2.40
CA SER A 159 1.15 13.24 2.91
C SER A 159 2.36 13.23 1.97
N GLU A 160 2.67 12.11 1.32
CA GLU A 160 3.74 12.03 0.33
C GLU A 160 3.46 12.92 -0.89
N LEU A 161 2.22 12.92 -1.40
CA LEU A 161 1.79 13.79 -2.50
C LEU A 161 1.79 15.26 -2.10
N GLN A 162 1.37 15.58 -0.88
CA GLN A 162 1.33 16.96 -0.37
C GLN A 162 2.72 17.59 -0.28
N ASN A 163 3.74 16.81 0.03
CA ASN A 163 5.13 17.29 0.07
C ASN A 163 5.61 17.87 -1.28
N LYS A 164 4.97 17.49 -2.38
CA LYS A 164 5.21 18.02 -3.73
C LYS A 164 4.06 18.87 -4.27
N LYS A 165 3.06 19.19 -3.44
CA LYS A 165 1.85 19.94 -3.81
C LYS A 165 1.06 19.29 -4.96
N LEU A 166 1.00 17.97 -4.96
CA LEU A 166 0.32 17.16 -5.98
C LEU A 166 -1.07 16.67 -5.55
N VAL A 167 -1.50 17.01 -4.35
CA VAL A 167 -2.86 16.70 -3.89
C VAL A 167 -3.85 17.63 -4.58
N PRO A 168 -4.84 17.11 -5.32
CA PRO A 168 -5.84 17.93 -5.98
C PRO A 168 -6.78 18.62 -4.96
N ASP A 169 -7.46 19.68 -5.41
CA ASP A 169 -8.36 20.46 -4.56
C ASP A 169 -9.61 19.68 -4.13
N SER A 170 -10.07 18.73 -4.96
CA SER A 170 -11.23 17.89 -4.65
C SER A 170 -10.82 16.45 -4.35
N TYR A 171 -11.49 15.85 -3.37
CA TYR A 171 -11.29 14.44 -3.05
C TYR A 171 -11.83 13.52 -4.16
N GLU A 172 -12.82 13.96 -4.94
CA GLU A 172 -13.32 13.21 -6.09
C GLU A 172 -12.25 13.02 -7.15
N GLN A 173 -11.45 14.08 -7.40
CA GLN A 173 -10.31 13.97 -8.29
C GLN A 173 -9.26 13.01 -7.74
N LEU A 174 -8.96 13.08 -6.44
CA LEU A 174 -8.00 12.18 -5.80
C LEU A 174 -8.47 10.71 -5.82
N ILE A 175 -9.76 10.47 -5.56
CA ILE A 175 -10.38 9.14 -5.66
C ILE A 175 -10.22 8.57 -7.07
N PHE A 176 -10.53 9.37 -8.10
CA PHE A 176 -10.44 8.95 -9.50
C PHE A 176 -8.99 8.73 -9.94
N THR A 177 -8.10 9.66 -9.61
CA THR A 177 -6.68 9.59 -9.97
C THR A 177 -5.99 8.42 -9.28
N GLY A 178 -6.36 8.12 -8.01
CA GLY A 178 -5.63 7.16 -7.18
C GLY A 178 -4.23 7.65 -6.83
N MET A 179 -3.38 6.75 -6.35
CA MET A 179 -2.09 7.12 -5.75
C MET A 179 -0.89 6.31 -6.26
N TYR A 180 -1.03 5.62 -7.39
CA TYR A 180 0.11 4.89 -7.97
C TYR A 180 1.16 5.83 -8.54
N PRO A 181 2.46 5.61 -8.25
CA PRO A 181 3.56 6.48 -8.71
C PRO A 181 3.56 6.76 -10.20
N GLY A 182 3.27 5.76 -11.04
CA GLY A 182 3.28 5.91 -12.50
C GLY A 182 2.35 7.00 -13.04
N ILE A 183 1.32 7.36 -12.29
CA ILE A 183 0.39 8.44 -12.66
C ILE A 183 1.05 9.81 -12.44
N TYR A 184 1.81 9.96 -11.36
CA TYR A 184 2.42 11.24 -10.96
C TYR A 184 3.82 11.44 -11.56
N ASP A 185 4.63 10.36 -11.59
CA ASP A 185 6.04 10.45 -12.03
C ASP A 185 6.17 10.45 -13.56
N ARG A 186 5.21 9.84 -14.28
CA ARG A 186 5.23 9.70 -15.75
C ARG A 186 4.04 10.37 -16.43
N ASP A 187 3.21 11.09 -15.67
CA ASP A 187 2.00 11.78 -16.16
C ASP A 187 1.08 10.87 -16.99
N ILE A 188 0.92 9.61 -16.53
CA ILE A 188 0.04 8.67 -17.20
C ILE A 188 -1.40 8.90 -16.72
N SER A 189 -2.32 9.18 -17.64
CA SER A 189 -3.74 9.31 -17.31
C SER A 189 -4.27 8.05 -16.62
N PRO A 190 -5.06 8.19 -15.52
CA PRO A 190 -5.71 7.08 -14.83
C PRO A 190 -6.52 6.16 -15.75
N GLU A 191 -7.13 6.73 -16.80
CA GLU A 191 -7.93 6.01 -17.79
C GLU A 191 -7.12 4.98 -18.59
N TYR A 192 -5.80 5.19 -18.74
CA TYR A 192 -4.90 4.24 -19.40
C TYR A 192 -4.11 3.41 -18.40
N PHE A 193 -3.75 4.01 -17.26
CA PHE A 193 -2.94 3.34 -16.24
C PHE A 193 -3.66 2.12 -15.66
N TYR A 194 -4.88 2.30 -15.13
CA TYR A 194 -5.57 1.23 -14.41
C TYR A 194 -6.04 0.08 -15.31
N PRO A 195 -6.62 0.28 -16.51
CA PRO A 195 -6.92 -0.84 -17.40
C PRO A 195 -5.67 -1.64 -17.78
N SER A 196 -4.54 -0.95 -18.04
CA SER A 196 -3.27 -1.62 -18.29
C SER A 196 -2.76 -2.39 -17.07
N TYR A 197 -2.86 -1.82 -15.86
CA TYR A 197 -2.49 -2.46 -14.61
C TYR A 197 -3.35 -3.71 -14.33
N ILE A 198 -4.66 -3.64 -14.57
CA ILE A 198 -5.57 -4.78 -14.41
C ILE A 198 -5.16 -5.90 -15.35
N SER A 199 -5.03 -5.63 -16.66
CA SER A 199 -4.76 -6.67 -17.66
C SER A 199 -3.35 -7.25 -17.55
N THR A 200 -2.34 -6.44 -17.25
CA THR A 200 -0.94 -6.91 -17.24
C THR A 200 -0.48 -7.46 -15.90
N TYR A 201 -1.02 -7.00 -14.80
CA TYR A 201 -0.64 -7.47 -13.46
C TYR A 201 -1.71 -8.36 -12.82
N ILE A 202 -2.95 -7.87 -12.69
CA ILE A 202 -3.97 -8.61 -11.92
C ILE A 202 -4.43 -9.84 -12.72
N GLU A 203 -4.80 -9.66 -13.95
CA GLU A 203 -5.33 -10.76 -14.78
C GLU A 203 -4.25 -11.72 -15.27
N ARG A 204 -3.03 -11.30 -15.41
CA ARG A 204 -1.93 -12.14 -15.87
C ARG A 204 -1.11 -12.73 -14.73
N ASP A 205 -0.53 -11.88 -13.87
CA ASP A 205 0.46 -12.31 -12.90
C ASP A 205 -0.19 -12.81 -11.59
N VAL A 206 -1.22 -12.11 -11.09
CA VAL A 206 -1.90 -12.48 -9.85
C VAL A 206 -2.63 -13.80 -9.99
N ARG A 207 -3.30 -14.04 -11.12
CA ARG A 207 -3.98 -15.31 -11.36
C ARG A 207 -3.04 -16.52 -11.43
N GLN A 208 -1.79 -16.34 -11.91
CA GLN A 208 -0.82 -17.43 -12.02
C GLN A 208 -0.39 -17.99 -10.65
N ILE A 209 -0.57 -17.23 -9.57
CA ILE A 209 -0.21 -17.63 -8.21
C ILE A 209 -0.93 -18.95 -7.79
N LYS A 210 -2.17 -19.16 -8.26
CA LYS A 210 -2.96 -20.37 -7.97
C LYS A 210 -3.61 -20.98 -9.21
N ASN A 211 -3.01 -20.82 -10.38
CA ASN A 211 -3.47 -21.40 -11.64
C ASN A 211 -4.98 -21.16 -11.88
N ILE A 212 -5.42 -19.89 -11.77
CA ILE A 212 -6.81 -19.53 -12.04
C ILE A 212 -7.09 -19.70 -13.53
N GLU A 213 -7.85 -20.72 -13.88
CA GLU A 213 -8.15 -21.07 -15.28
C GLU A 213 -9.18 -20.14 -15.91
N ASN A 214 -10.26 -19.81 -15.16
CA ASN A 214 -11.35 -19.00 -15.67
C ASN A 214 -11.12 -17.50 -15.41
N LEU A 215 -10.52 -16.83 -16.40
CA LEU A 215 -10.22 -15.41 -16.35
C LEU A 215 -11.48 -14.54 -16.27
N ASN A 216 -12.54 -14.89 -17.01
CA ASN A 216 -13.77 -14.08 -17.01
C ASN A 216 -14.44 -14.11 -15.63
N SER A 217 -14.51 -15.27 -14.99
CA SER A 217 -15.04 -15.39 -13.64
C SER A 217 -14.18 -14.63 -12.61
N PHE A 218 -12.85 -14.66 -12.75
CA PHE A 218 -11.95 -13.91 -11.86
C PHE A 218 -12.09 -12.39 -12.05
N SER A 219 -12.16 -11.91 -13.28
CA SER A 219 -12.35 -10.48 -13.57
C SER A 219 -13.73 -10.00 -13.07
N ASN A 220 -14.78 -10.83 -13.23
CA ASN A 220 -16.10 -10.53 -12.66
C ASN A 220 -16.07 -10.50 -11.12
N PHE A 221 -15.43 -11.48 -10.51
CA PHE A 221 -15.23 -11.52 -9.05
C PHE A 221 -14.51 -10.27 -8.53
N LEU A 222 -13.47 -9.81 -9.21
CA LEU A 222 -12.74 -8.59 -8.84
C LEU A 222 -13.63 -7.34 -8.92
N ARG A 223 -14.49 -7.23 -9.95
CA ARG A 223 -15.49 -6.15 -10.07
C ARG A 223 -16.53 -6.20 -8.96
N LEU A 224 -16.98 -7.40 -8.61
CA LEU A 224 -17.90 -7.60 -7.48
C LEU A 224 -17.27 -7.21 -6.14
N CYS A 225 -15.98 -7.49 -5.95
CA CYS A 225 -15.23 -6.98 -4.79
C CYS A 225 -15.18 -5.44 -4.78
N ALA A 226 -14.93 -4.81 -5.94
CA ALA A 226 -14.92 -3.36 -6.04
C ALA A 226 -16.27 -2.73 -5.69
N GLY A 227 -17.38 -3.35 -6.14
CA GLY A 227 -18.74 -2.92 -5.77
C GLY A 227 -19.09 -3.09 -4.29
N ARG A 228 -18.29 -3.86 -3.53
CA ARG A 228 -18.46 -4.09 -2.09
C ARG A 228 -17.43 -3.36 -1.22
N THR A 229 -16.69 -2.43 -1.80
CA THR A 229 -15.77 -1.56 -1.05
C THR A 229 -16.50 -0.88 0.11
N GLY A 230 -15.89 -0.89 1.30
CA GLY A 230 -16.47 -0.32 2.53
C GLY A 230 -17.61 -1.14 3.14
N GLN A 231 -17.91 -2.33 2.63
CA GLN A 231 -19.00 -3.17 3.13
C GLN A 231 -18.49 -4.38 3.90
N VAL A 232 -19.28 -4.84 4.86
CA VAL A 232 -19.07 -6.11 5.55
C VAL A 232 -19.22 -7.26 4.55
N VAL A 233 -18.21 -8.11 4.46
CA VAL A 233 -18.16 -9.19 3.46
C VAL A 233 -18.85 -10.45 3.98
N ASN A 234 -19.75 -10.97 3.14
CA ASN A 234 -20.25 -12.34 3.24
C ASN A 234 -19.69 -13.14 2.07
N MET A 235 -18.77 -14.07 2.37
CA MET A 235 -18.08 -14.85 1.33
C MET A 235 -19.02 -15.73 0.52
N ASN A 236 -20.08 -16.27 1.13
CA ASN A 236 -21.07 -17.07 0.42
C ASN A 236 -21.87 -16.23 -0.58
N SER A 237 -22.31 -15.03 -0.19
CA SER A 237 -22.98 -14.11 -1.10
C SER A 237 -22.06 -13.70 -2.25
N LEU A 238 -20.80 -13.36 -1.95
CA LEU A 238 -19.83 -12.98 -2.98
C LEU A 238 -19.56 -14.13 -3.97
N ALA A 239 -19.48 -15.36 -3.47
CA ALA A 239 -19.30 -16.56 -4.30
C ALA A 239 -20.52 -16.81 -5.20
N THR A 240 -21.73 -16.71 -4.65
CA THR A 240 -22.98 -16.88 -5.40
C THR A 240 -23.10 -15.86 -6.53
N ASP A 241 -22.84 -14.56 -6.25
CA ASP A 241 -22.93 -13.51 -7.24
C ASP A 241 -21.86 -13.63 -8.35
N ALA A 242 -20.71 -14.22 -8.02
CA ALA A 242 -19.64 -14.51 -8.98
C ALA A 242 -19.83 -15.83 -9.74
N GLY A 243 -20.81 -16.66 -9.38
CA GLY A 243 -21.02 -17.98 -9.98
C GLY A 243 -19.91 -18.98 -9.67
N ILE A 244 -19.28 -18.90 -8.48
CA ILE A 244 -18.18 -19.76 -8.05
C ILE A 244 -18.46 -20.41 -6.69
N SER A 245 -17.63 -21.39 -6.31
CA SER A 245 -17.75 -22.01 -4.98
C SER A 245 -17.25 -21.07 -3.87
N PRO A 246 -17.77 -21.16 -2.63
CA PRO A 246 -17.25 -20.40 -1.48
C PRO A 246 -15.75 -20.63 -1.22
N ASN A 247 -15.25 -21.84 -1.45
CA ASN A 247 -13.83 -22.18 -1.33
C ASN A 247 -12.98 -21.43 -2.39
N THR A 248 -13.49 -21.36 -3.63
CA THR A 248 -12.85 -20.60 -4.70
C THR A 248 -12.83 -19.11 -4.36
N ALA A 249 -13.94 -18.53 -3.88
CA ALA A 249 -14.00 -17.13 -3.47
C ALA A 249 -13.00 -16.82 -2.35
N THR A 250 -12.93 -17.66 -1.31
CA THR A 250 -11.96 -17.53 -0.23
C THR A 250 -10.52 -17.60 -0.74
N SER A 251 -10.23 -18.54 -1.64
CA SER A 251 -8.92 -18.65 -2.28
C SER A 251 -8.55 -17.41 -3.09
N TRP A 252 -9.49 -16.86 -3.88
CA TRP A 252 -9.25 -15.67 -4.71
C TRP A 252 -9.07 -14.41 -3.87
N VAL A 253 -9.86 -14.27 -2.80
CA VAL A 253 -9.68 -13.19 -1.82
C VAL A 253 -8.27 -13.23 -1.21
N SER A 254 -7.80 -14.41 -0.77
CA SER A 254 -6.45 -14.55 -0.19
C SER A 254 -5.35 -14.14 -1.18
N ILE A 255 -5.54 -14.42 -2.48
CA ILE A 255 -4.61 -13.99 -3.53
C ILE A 255 -4.63 -12.45 -3.67
N LEU A 256 -5.82 -11.85 -3.71
CA LEU A 256 -5.95 -10.38 -3.83
C LEU A 256 -5.34 -9.66 -2.62
N GLU A 257 -5.49 -10.19 -1.40
CA GLU A 257 -4.83 -9.67 -0.20
C GLU A 257 -3.30 -9.81 -0.29
N ALA A 258 -2.82 -11.01 -0.63
CA ALA A 258 -1.40 -11.30 -0.77
C ALA A 258 -0.72 -10.44 -1.86
N SER A 259 -1.50 -10.01 -2.86
CA SER A 259 -1.04 -9.15 -3.96
C SER A 259 -1.20 -7.65 -3.68
N PHE A 260 -1.61 -7.26 -2.49
CA PHE A 260 -1.87 -5.86 -2.10
C PHE A 260 -2.91 -5.16 -2.99
N ILE A 261 -3.92 -5.89 -3.45
CA ILE A 261 -5.06 -5.32 -4.17
C ILE A 261 -6.14 -4.88 -3.19
N ILE A 262 -6.50 -5.78 -2.27
CA ILE A 262 -7.49 -5.56 -1.22
C ILE A 262 -6.90 -5.80 0.17
N TYR A 263 -7.60 -5.33 1.18
CA TYR A 263 -7.37 -5.70 2.59
C TYR A 263 -8.70 -5.75 3.34
N PHE A 264 -8.67 -6.36 4.52
CA PHE A 264 -9.83 -6.44 5.40
C PHE A 264 -9.61 -5.60 6.66
N LEU A 265 -10.53 -4.67 6.90
CA LEU A 265 -10.62 -3.98 8.18
C LEU A 265 -11.41 -4.86 9.15
N GLN A 266 -10.75 -5.28 10.22
CA GLN A 266 -11.32 -6.18 11.21
C GLN A 266 -12.30 -5.43 12.12
N PRO A 267 -13.33 -6.11 12.65
CA PRO A 267 -14.20 -5.51 13.65
C PRO A 267 -13.49 -5.36 14.99
N TYR A 268 -13.81 -4.30 15.72
CA TYR A 268 -13.31 -4.04 17.07
C TYR A 268 -14.04 -4.93 18.08
N TYR A 269 -13.27 -5.74 18.79
CA TYR A 269 -13.78 -6.65 19.84
C TYR A 269 -13.28 -6.18 21.20
N GLU A 270 -14.07 -5.40 21.89
CA GLU A 270 -14.09 -5.41 23.33
C GLU A 270 -15.39 -6.05 23.83
N ASN A 271 -15.43 -6.51 25.08
CA ASN A 271 -16.53 -7.26 25.67
C ASN A 271 -17.87 -6.50 25.78
N PHE A 272 -18.20 -5.65 24.82
CA PHE A 272 -19.44 -4.86 24.76
C PHE A 272 -20.63 -5.73 24.34
N ASN A 273 -21.00 -6.73 25.10
CA ASN A 273 -22.12 -7.60 24.78
C ASN A 273 -22.02 -8.41 23.46
N LYS A 274 -22.39 -9.66 23.50
CA LYS A 274 -22.34 -10.75 22.50
C LYS A 274 -23.02 -10.50 21.15
N ARG A 275 -23.25 -9.25 20.72
CA ARG A 275 -24.06 -8.90 19.54
C ARG A 275 -23.31 -8.09 18.47
N ILE A 276 -21.99 -8.25 18.39
CA ILE A 276 -21.13 -7.54 17.42
C ILE A 276 -21.05 -8.34 16.11
N THR A 277 -20.99 -7.65 14.99
CA THR A 277 -20.70 -8.23 13.68
C THR A 277 -19.28 -8.78 13.67
N LYS A 278 -19.12 -10.04 13.24
CA LYS A 278 -17.82 -10.74 13.26
C LYS A 278 -17.09 -10.71 11.92
N SER A 279 -17.78 -10.36 10.85
CA SER A 279 -17.20 -10.35 9.51
C SER A 279 -16.43 -9.05 9.23
N PRO A 280 -15.31 -9.10 8.51
CA PRO A 280 -14.54 -7.90 8.21
C PRO A 280 -15.19 -7.06 7.09
N LYS A 281 -14.82 -5.77 6.99
CA LYS A 281 -15.11 -4.90 5.85
C LYS A 281 -14.00 -5.00 4.80
N LEU A 282 -14.38 -5.00 3.52
CA LEU A 282 -13.44 -5.04 2.39
C LEU A 282 -13.08 -3.64 1.91
N TYR A 283 -11.78 -3.41 1.69
CA TYR A 283 -11.26 -2.19 1.09
C TYR A 283 -10.19 -2.50 0.06
N PHE A 284 -9.97 -1.55 -0.85
CA PHE A 284 -8.87 -1.60 -1.81
C PHE A 284 -7.73 -0.68 -1.36
N TYR A 285 -6.50 -1.07 -1.65
CA TYR A 285 -5.33 -0.22 -1.37
C TYR A 285 -5.24 1.02 -2.28
N ASP A 286 -6.09 1.10 -3.32
CA ASP A 286 -6.13 2.24 -4.22
C ASP A 286 -7.53 2.48 -4.79
N THR A 287 -8.02 3.71 -4.69
CA THR A 287 -9.37 4.09 -5.11
C THR A 287 -9.50 4.27 -6.61
N GLY A 288 -8.42 4.65 -7.31
CA GLY A 288 -8.43 4.75 -8.77
C GLY A 288 -8.61 3.37 -9.41
N LEU A 289 -8.02 2.33 -8.81
CA LEU A 289 -8.29 0.95 -9.23
C LEU A 289 -9.77 0.58 -9.05
N VAL A 290 -10.39 0.96 -7.94
CA VAL A 290 -11.84 0.74 -7.72
C VAL A 290 -12.65 1.47 -8.78
N CYS A 291 -12.34 2.74 -9.06
CA CYS A 291 -13.01 3.51 -10.12
C CYS A 291 -12.93 2.81 -11.48
N SER A 292 -11.76 2.35 -11.87
CA SER A 292 -11.56 1.64 -13.14
C SER A 292 -12.38 0.33 -13.21
N LEU A 293 -12.39 -0.47 -12.14
CA LEU A 293 -13.16 -1.72 -12.06
C LEU A 293 -14.68 -1.48 -12.12
N LEU A 294 -15.16 -0.36 -11.59
CA LEU A 294 -16.57 0.05 -11.61
C LEU A 294 -16.96 0.84 -12.87
N GLY A 295 -16.04 1.06 -13.81
CA GLY A 295 -16.28 1.80 -15.03
C GLY A 295 -16.45 3.31 -14.85
N ILE A 296 -15.99 3.87 -13.73
CA ILE A 296 -15.96 5.31 -13.47
C ILE A 296 -14.78 5.91 -14.24
N ARG A 297 -15.05 6.92 -15.08
CA ARG A 297 -14.09 7.48 -16.05
C ARG A 297 -13.69 8.94 -15.77
N SER A 298 -14.26 9.57 -14.76
CA SER A 298 -13.94 10.95 -14.40
C SER A 298 -14.26 11.25 -12.94
N ALA A 299 -13.65 12.30 -12.40
CA ALA A 299 -13.98 12.83 -11.07
C ALA A 299 -15.45 13.27 -10.96
N GLU A 300 -16.03 13.78 -12.06
CA GLU A 300 -17.44 14.17 -12.09
C GLU A 300 -18.37 12.98 -11.90
N GLN A 301 -18.02 11.81 -12.47
CA GLN A 301 -18.79 10.59 -12.23
C GLN A 301 -18.64 10.10 -10.78
N VAL A 302 -17.47 10.30 -10.13
CA VAL A 302 -17.31 10.01 -8.69
C VAL A 302 -18.28 10.85 -7.86
N ARG A 303 -18.44 12.14 -8.19
CA ARG A 303 -19.32 13.07 -7.47
C ARG A 303 -20.77 12.60 -7.45
N THR A 304 -21.26 12.03 -8.53
CA THR A 304 -22.64 11.57 -8.71
C THR A 304 -22.83 10.07 -8.43
N PHE A 305 -21.72 9.34 -8.16
CA PHE A 305 -21.79 7.91 -7.96
C PHE A 305 -22.55 7.55 -6.67
N HIS A 306 -23.47 6.60 -6.76
CA HIS A 306 -24.35 6.21 -5.65
C HIS A 306 -23.58 5.77 -4.39
N SER A 307 -22.41 5.15 -4.55
CA SER A 307 -21.55 4.70 -3.45
C SER A 307 -20.34 5.63 -3.18
N LYS A 308 -20.46 6.93 -3.52
CA LYS A 308 -19.41 7.94 -3.26
C LYS A 308 -18.91 7.92 -1.81
N GLY A 309 -19.81 7.71 -0.85
CA GLY A 309 -19.47 7.61 0.57
C GLY A 309 -18.46 6.50 0.84
N ALA A 310 -18.69 5.30 0.28
CA ALA A 310 -17.78 4.15 0.44
C ALA A 310 -16.42 4.39 -0.24
N LEU A 311 -16.39 5.06 -1.40
CA LEU A 311 -15.13 5.44 -2.05
C LEU A 311 -14.32 6.44 -1.21
N PHE A 312 -15.00 7.42 -0.61
CA PHE A 312 -14.38 8.39 0.28
C PHE A 312 -13.87 7.71 1.57
N GLU A 313 -14.67 6.83 2.18
CA GLU A 313 -14.28 6.03 3.33
C GLU A 313 -13.04 5.18 3.01
N ASN A 314 -13.02 4.51 1.85
CA ASN A 314 -11.86 3.75 1.38
C ASN A 314 -10.62 4.65 1.23
N LEU A 315 -10.75 5.83 0.63
CA LEU A 315 -9.63 6.78 0.49
C LEU A 315 -9.03 7.11 1.85
N ILE A 316 -9.86 7.51 2.82
CA ILE A 316 -9.42 7.97 4.14
C ILE A 316 -8.77 6.85 4.95
N ILE A 317 -9.45 5.70 5.09
CA ILE A 317 -8.93 4.58 5.90
C ILE A 317 -7.65 4.04 5.29
N THR A 318 -7.61 3.91 3.96
CA THR A 318 -6.42 3.41 3.27
C THR A 318 -5.24 4.37 3.39
N ASP A 319 -5.46 5.69 3.31
CA ASP A 319 -4.40 6.66 3.53
C ASP A 319 -3.78 6.54 4.93
N LEU A 320 -4.63 6.46 5.95
CA LEU A 320 -4.17 6.29 7.33
C LEU A 320 -3.39 4.98 7.52
N ILE A 321 -3.82 3.87 6.89
CA ILE A 321 -3.09 2.59 6.88
C ILE A 321 -1.72 2.74 6.19
N LYS A 322 -1.67 3.37 5.01
CA LYS A 322 -0.42 3.61 4.27
C LYS A 322 0.59 4.36 5.13
N ARG A 323 0.17 5.43 5.78
CA ARG A 323 1.03 6.25 6.65
C ARG A 323 1.64 5.45 7.79
N ARG A 324 0.89 4.54 8.44
CA ARG A 324 1.42 3.65 9.47
C ARG A 324 2.40 2.63 8.89
N LEU A 325 2.02 1.95 7.81
CA LEU A 325 2.88 0.95 7.16
C LEU A 325 4.17 1.56 6.58
N HIS A 326 4.12 2.76 6.02
CA HIS A 326 5.30 3.47 5.50
C HIS A 326 6.28 3.89 6.62
N LYS A 327 5.80 4.03 7.85
CA LYS A 327 6.63 4.24 9.05
C LYS A 327 7.12 2.94 9.70
N GLY A 328 6.77 1.77 9.12
CA GLY A 328 7.09 0.46 9.67
C GLY A 328 6.22 0.09 10.88
N GLU A 329 5.12 0.80 11.09
CA GLU A 329 4.18 0.55 12.19
C GLU A 329 3.08 -0.40 11.73
N ASN A 330 2.57 -1.22 12.66
CA ASN A 330 1.42 -2.08 12.39
C ASN A 330 0.13 -1.29 12.75
N PRO A 331 -0.76 -0.99 11.78
CA PRO A 331 -1.97 -0.24 12.06
C PRO A 331 -2.92 -1.08 12.93
N LYS A 332 -3.27 -0.54 14.11
CA LYS A 332 -4.29 -1.09 14.98
C LYS A 332 -5.62 -0.39 14.69
N PHE A 333 -6.16 -0.65 13.52
CA PHE A 333 -7.36 -0.03 12.98
C PHE A 333 -8.46 -1.07 12.86
N TYR A 334 -9.66 -0.66 13.25
CA TYR A 334 -10.84 -1.51 13.32
C TYR A 334 -12.06 -0.69 12.90
N TYR A 335 -13.16 -1.35 12.57
CA TYR A 335 -14.49 -0.74 12.54
C TYR A 335 -15.34 -1.35 13.64
N TRP A 336 -16.46 -0.73 13.98
CA TRP A 336 -17.42 -1.33 14.89
C TRP A 336 -18.82 -1.31 14.30
N GLN A 337 -19.56 -2.40 14.41
CA GLN A 337 -20.93 -2.49 13.98
C GLN A 337 -21.70 -3.47 14.87
N ASN A 338 -22.92 -3.06 15.30
CA ASN A 338 -23.84 -3.95 16.01
C ASN A 338 -24.83 -4.63 15.05
N LYS A 339 -25.64 -5.55 15.59
CA LYS A 339 -26.67 -6.28 14.82
C LYS A 339 -27.79 -5.36 14.27
N THR A 340 -28.01 -4.19 14.87
CA THR A 340 -28.98 -3.20 14.42
C THR A 340 -28.40 -2.21 13.41
N ARG A 341 -27.21 -2.52 12.87
CA ARG A 341 -26.49 -1.74 11.85
C ARG A 341 -26.07 -0.34 12.28
N GLN A 342 -26.00 -0.07 13.59
CA GLN A 342 -25.27 1.10 14.08
C GLN A 342 -23.78 0.83 13.92
N GLU A 343 -23.06 1.80 13.35
CA GLU A 343 -21.69 1.61 12.90
C GLU A 343 -20.81 2.79 13.30
N VAL A 344 -19.53 2.51 13.59
CA VAL A 344 -18.43 3.48 13.66
C VAL A 344 -17.44 3.07 12.57
N ASP A 345 -17.19 3.96 11.63
CA ASP A 345 -16.44 3.66 10.41
C ASP A 345 -14.98 3.28 10.70
N LEU A 346 -14.34 3.94 11.67
CA LEU A 346 -12.97 3.66 12.07
C LEU A 346 -12.77 3.82 13.58
N ILE A 347 -12.14 2.83 14.21
CA ILE A 347 -11.61 2.88 15.58
C ILE A 347 -10.10 2.70 15.50
N ILE A 348 -9.36 3.64 16.05
CA ILE A 348 -7.91 3.55 16.20
C ILE A 348 -7.62 3.16 17.65
N ASP A 349 -7.07 1.94 17.83
CA ASP A 349 -6.67 1.44 19.14
C ASP A 349 -5.33 2.05 19.55
N LYS A 350 -5.38 2.99 20.49
CA LYS A 350 -4.22 3.70 21.05
C LYS A 350 -3.93 3.23 22.48
N PRO A 351 -2.70 3.43 22.97
CA PRO A 351 -2.36 3.10 24.35
C PRO A 351 -3.25 3.79 25.41
N ASP A 352 -3.75 4.98 25.08
CA ASP A 352 -4.59 5.79 25.98
C ASP A 352 -6.09 5.45 25.87
N GLY A 353 -6.43 4.44 25.04
CA GLY A 353 -7.79 4.00 24.73
C GLY A 353 -8.17 4.19 23.27
N PRO A 354 -9.27 3.54 22.84
CA PRO A 354 -9.73 3.58 21.47
C PRO A 354 -10.29 4.94 21.08
N VAL A 355 -9.93 5.42 19.90
CA VAL A 355 -10.40 6.70 19.36
C VAL A 355 -11.33 6.43 18.17
N PRO A 356 -12.63 6.76 18.29
CA PRO A 356 -13.58 6.54 17.23
C PRO A 356 -13.63 7.69 16.23
N PHE A 357 -13.85 7.34 14.94
CA PHE A 357 -14.02 8.26 13.83
C PHE A 357 -15.22 7.86 12.98
N GLU A 358 -15.99 8.85 12.59
CA GLU A 358 -17.00 8.75 11.54
C GLU A 358 -16.44 9.40 10.26
N ILE A 359 -16.72 8.84 9.09
CA ILE A 359 -16.18 9.31 7.80
C ILE A 359 -17.32 9.65 6.87
N LYS A 360 -17.42 10.91 6.44
CA LYS A 360 -18.55 11.41 5.64
C LYS A 360 -18.08 12.21 4.43
N SER A 361 -18.47 11.79 3.24
CA SER A 361 -18.14 12.48 1.98
C SER A 361 -18.88 13.82 1.79
N GLY A 362 -19.85 14.15 2.67
CA GLY A 362 -20.56 15.43 2.62
C GLY A 362 -19.62 16.60 2.90
N MET A 363 -19.87 17.74 2.25
CA MET A 363 -19.09 18.96 2.41
C MET A 363 -19.61 19.85 3.54
N THR A 364 -20.82 19.59 4.03
CA THR A 364 -21.47 20.38 5.08
C THR A 364 -21.34 19.68 6.43
N MET A 365 -20.94 20.42 7.46
CA MET A 365 -20.94 19.93 8.83
C MET A 365 -22.36 19.67 9.32
N ASN A 366 -22.59 18.50 9.93
CA ASN A 366 -23.89 18.12 10.46
C ASN A 366 -23.71 17.37 11.79
N ASP A 367 -24.32 17.85 12.85
CA ASP A 367 -24.23 17.23 14.17
C ASP A 367 -24.77 15.80 14.22
N ASN A 368 -25.64 15.40 13.30
CA ASN A 368 -26.12 14.04 13.18
C ASN A 368 -24.96 13.03 12.88
N TYR A 369 -23.85 13.50 12.35
CA TYR A 369 -22.67 12.64 12.14
C TYR A 369 -22.07 12.09 13.43
N PHE A 370 -22.32 12.74 14.57
CA PHE A 370 -21.88 12.25 15.89
C PHE A 370 -22.84 11.23 16.52
N THR A 371 -23.97 10.91 15.92
CA THR A 371 -24.99 10.05 16.54
C THR A 371 -24.45 8.67 16.89
N ASN A 372 -23.81 8.00 15.95
CA ASN A 372 -23.24 6.66 16.17
C ASN A 372 -22.03 6.70 17.10
N LEU A 373 -21.21 7.74 17.00
CA LEU A 373 -20.06 7.95 17.88
C LEU A 373 -20.50 8.13 19.35
N LYS A 374 -21.53 8.95 19.61
CA LYS A 374 -22.10 9.14 20.96
C LYS A 374 -22.71 7.84 21.49
N TYR A 375 -23.39 7.07 20.63
CA TYR A 375 -23.93 5.77 21.00
C TYR A 375 -22.82 4.79 21.39
N TRP A 376 -21.78 4.66 20.55
CA TRP A 376 -20.62 3.80 20.81
C TRP A 376 -19.91 4.20 22.11
N GLN A 377 -19.68 5.49 22.34
CA GLN A 377 -19.03 6.00 23.56
C GLN A 377 -19.82 5.62 24.82
N LYS A 378 -21.16 5.76 24.77
CA LYS A 378 -22.01 5.33 25.89
C LYS A 378 -21.94 3.83 26.13
N LEU A 379 -21.83 3.03 25.07
CA LEU A 379 -21.78 1.58 25.15
C LEU A 379 -20.44 1.09 25.68
N SER A 380 -19.33 1.70 25.24
CA SER A 380 -17.97 1.34 25.62
C SER A 380 -17.63 1.69 27.07
N GLY A 381 -18.38 2.59 27.67
CA GLY A 381 -18.04 3.12 29.00
C GLY A 381 -16.80 4.00 29.01
N GLU A 382 -16.25 4.30 27.83
CA GLU A 382 -15.08 5.14 27.69
C GLU A 382 -15.38 6.57 28.19
N LYS A 383 -14.38 7.18 28.85
CA LYS A 383 -14.48 8.57 29.27
C LYS A 383 -14.83 9.46 28.08
N PRO A 384 -15.58 10.56 28.28
CA PRO A 384 -15.90 11.50 27.23
C PRO A 384 -14.62 11.98 26.55
N GLY A 385 -14.17 11.26 25.54
CA GLY A 385 -13.08 11.63 24.65
C GLY A 385 -13.61 12.51 23.52
N LYS A 386 -12.71 13.05 22.73
CA LYS A 386 -13.09 13.84 21.57
C LYS A 386 -13.61 12.89 20.48
N LEU A 387 -14.90 12.98 20.18
CA LEU A 387 -15.49 12.33 19.03
C LEU A 387 -15.02 13.04 17.76
N ASN A 388 -14.70 12.28 16.72
CA ASN A 388 -14.09 12.85 15.52
C ASN A 388 -14.88 12.46 14.29
N VAL A 389 -15.16 13.44 13.44
CA VAL A 389 -15.77 13.27 12.12
C VAL A 389 -14.77 13.74 11.08
N ILE A 390 -14.32 12.83 10.20
CA ILE A 390 -13.54 13.18 9.01
C ILE A 390 -14.54 13.41 7.88
N TYR A 391 -14.47 14.58 7.22
CA TYR A 391 -15.48 14.91 6.22
C TYR A 391 -14.90 15.58 4.97
N GLY A 392 -15.71 15.63 3.91
CA GLY A 392 -15.32 16.13 2.59
C GLY A 392 -15.17 17.64 2.46
N GLY A 393 -15.52 18.42 3.49
CA GLY A 393 -15.42 19.88 3.44
C GLY A 393 -14.02 20.42 3.66
N ASP A 394 -13.89 21.75 3.64
CA ASP A 394 -12.60 22.43 3.53
C ASP A 394 -12.03 22.93 4.87
N THR A 395 -12.83 22.94 5.94
CA THR A 395 -12.45 23.59 7.21
C THR A 395 -12.59 22.66 8.40
N SER A 396 -11.58 22.55 9.26
CA SER A 396 -11.71 21.84 10.53
C SER A 396 -12.32 22.76 11.60
N LEU A 397 -13.22 22.21 12.43
CA LEU A 397 -13.88 22.94 13.50
C LEU A 397 -14.08 22.07 14.73
N ARG A 398 -13.90 22.66 15.92
CA ARG A 398 -14.30 22.07 17.19
C ARG A 398 -15.68 22.55 17.59
N THR A 399 -16.56 21.63 17.94
CA THR A 399 -17.91 21.90 18.43
C THR A 399 -18.09 21.30 19.83
N SER A 400 -19.24 21.56 20.44
CA SER A 400 -19.64 20.89 21.69
C SER A 400 -19.87 19.39 21.52
N SER A 401 -20.20 18.93 20.31
CA SER A 401 -20.41 17.52 19.98
C SER A 401 -19.12 16.76 19.69
N GLY A 402 -18.05 17.44 19.26
CA GLY A 402 -16.77 16.83 18.88
C GLY A 402 -16.00 17.65 17.84
N ASN A 403 -15.09 17.01 17.16
CA ASN A 403 -14.25 17.65 16.15
C ASN A 403 -14.70 17.26 14.73
N PHE A 404 -14.89 18.25 13.86
CA PHE A 404 -14.89 18.07 12.43
C PHE A 404 -13.46 18.25 11.91
N ILE A 405 -12.97 17.30 11.15
CA ILE A 405 -11.62 17.28 10.57
C ILE A 405 -11.78 17.21 9.06
N THR A 406 -11.30 18.22 8.34
CA THR A 406 -11.27 18.15 6.88
C THR A 406 -10.27 17.11 6.42
N TRP A 407 -10.62 16.36 5.36
CA TRP A 407 -9.72 15.39 4.73
C TRP A 407 -8.39 16.02 4.31
N LYS A 408 -8.37 17.32 4.00
CA LYS A 408 -7.19 18.08 3.59
C LYS A 408 -6.16 18.27 4.70
N GLU A 409 -6.56 18.21 5.95
CA GLU A 409 -5.66 18.40 7.10
C GLU A 409 -5.18 17.07 7.73
N LEU A 410 -5.62 15.93 7.20
CA LEU A 410 -5.23 14.63 7.76
C LEU A 410 -3.72 14.42 7.72
N TYR A 411 -3.05 14.90 6.67
CA TYR A 411 -1.60 14.72 6.50
C TYR A 411 -0.75 15.44 7.58
N GLY A 412 -1.24 16.51 8.17
CA GLY A 412 -0.57 17.27 9.24
C GLY A 412 -0.88 16.79 10.66
N LYS A 413 -1.75 15.80 10.81
CA LYS A 413 -2.20 15.31 12.13
C LYS A 413 -1.68 13.89 12.38
N ASP A 414 -1.14 13.67 13.56
CA ASP A 414 -0.84 12.33 14.06
C ASP A 414 -2.13 11.76 14.66
N ILE A 415 -2.90 11.09 13.79
CA ILE A 415 -4.20 10.49 14.10
C ILE A 415 -3.99 9.06 14.60
#